data_e6f835b9cd5fe4e78522058792edf092
#
_entry.id   e6f835b9cd5fe4e78522058792edf092
#
_cell.length_a   1.000
_cell.length_b   1.000
_cell.length_c   1.000
_cell.angle_alpha   90.00
_cell.angle_beta   90.00
_cell.angle_gamma   90.00
#
_symmetry.space_group_name_H-M   'P 1'
#
loop_
_entity.id
_entity.type
_entity.pdbx_description
1 polymer ?
#
loop_
_entity_poly.entity_id
_entity_poly.type
_entity_poly.pdbx_seq_one_letter_code
_entity_poly.pdbx_strand_id
1 'polypeptide(L)'
;MSNGNAQSLNGETRTTEASSKGDAAEFDAVFLKHWQPICRVLVRLVGDHAEAEDLALETFWQLYRRPPSNDRARNVGGWLYRVAINLGLNALRARKRRTRHEEQAAQHELEKGTVDAIDRVVAEEEQHRVREVLSTMDTRQAQLLLLRHSGMTYAEVASALGVSAHSIGTLLARAEREFEKRYREKGE
;
A
#
# COMPACT_ATOMS: atom_id res chain seq x y z
N MET A 1 62.74 16.93 7.69
CA MET A 1 61.89 16.79 6.49
C MET A 1 60.86 15.71 6.77
N SER A 2 59.62 16.03 6.64
CA SER A 2 58.40 15.19 6.72
C SER A 2 57.47 15.60 7.85
N ASN A 3 56.65 16.59 7.58
CA ASN A 3 55.36 16.77 8.23
C ASN A 3 54.35 17.17 7.13
N GLY A 4 53.49 16.24 6.75
CA GLY A 4 52.51 16.53 5.74
C GLY A 4 51.69 15.30 5.37
N ASN A 5 50.90 14.73 6.29
CA ASN A 5 49.81 13.82 5.88
C ASN A 5 48.82 13.43 7.01
N ALA A 6 48.42 14.40 7.84
CA ALA A 6 47.46 14.13 8.91
C ALA A 6 46.14 14.95 8.80
N GLN A 7 45.96 15.76 7.78
CA GLN A 7 44.80 16.66 7.66
C GLN A 7 43.74 16.22 6.65
N SER A 8 44.00 15.23 5.77
CA SER A 8 43.04 14.78 4.76
C SER A 8 41.96 13.79 5.25
N LEU A 9 42.21 13.06 6.33
CA LEU A 9 41.29 11.99 6.79
C LEU A 9 40.13 12.49 7.67
N ASN A 10 40.22 13.71 8.21
CA ASN A 10 39.17 14.27 9.08
C ASN A 10 38.08 15.03 8.33
N GLY A 11 38.25 15.31 7.05
CA GLY A 11 37.24 15.99 6.21
C GLY A 11 36.18 15.05 5.67
N GLU A 12 36.59 13.86 5.23
CA GLU A 12 35.70 12.89 4.58
C GLU A 12 34.74 12.20 5.58
N THR A 13 35.21 11.92 6.80
CA THR A 13 34.34 11.32 7.85
C THR A 13 33.26 12.27 8.33
N ARG A 14 33.55 13.58 8.46
CA ARG A 14 32.56 14.57 8.88
C ARG A 14 31.46 14.81 7.82
N THR A 15 31.82 14.78 6.55
CA THR A 15 30.86 14.98 5.45
C THR A 15 29.92 13.79 5.32
N THR A 16 30.40 12.57 5.51
CA THR A 16 29.61 11.35 5.45
C THR A 16 28.63 11.24 6.64
N GLU A 17 29.05 11.62 7.83
CA GLU A 17 28.18 11.63 9.03
C GLU A 17 27.09 12.70 8.96
N ALA A 18 27.39 13.88 8.41
CA ALA A 18 26.41 14.96 8.24
C ALA A 18 25.34 14.60 7.18
N SER A 19 25.74 13.95 6.08
CA SER A 19 24.82 13.45 5.05
C SER A 19 23.92 12.36 5.60
N SER A 20 24.48 11.37 6.31
CA SER A 20 23.71 10.28 6.94
C SER A 20 22.72 10.79 7.99
N LYS A 21 23.05 11.83 8.72
CA LYS A 21 22.17 12.45 9.72
C LYS A 21 21.00 13.24 9.07
N GLY A 22 21.27 13.87 7.91
CA GLY A 22 20.26 14.54 7.12
C GLY A 22 19.25 13.55 6.53
N ASP A 23 19.74 12.48 5.95
CA ASP A 23 18.91 11.42 5.35
C ASP A 23 18.04 10.71 6.39
N ALA A 24 18.57 10.47 7.60
CA ALA A 24 17.82 9.89 8.70
C ALA A 24 16.69 10.80 9.19
N ALA A 25 16.96 12.10 9.36
CA ALA A 25 15.97 13.07 9.79
C ALA A 25 14.85 13.27 8.74
N GLU A 26 15.18 13.22 7.46
CA GLU A 26 14.21 13.26 6.36
C GLU A 26 13.32 12.00 6.36
N PHE A 27 13.92 10.82 6.54
CA PHE A 27 13.17 9.56 6.67
C PHE A 27 12.22 9.60 7.85
N ASP A 28 12.69 10.03 9.03
CA ASP A 28 11.86 10.13 10.25
C ASP A 28 10.65 11.05 10.05
N ALA A 29 10.85 12.20 9.40
CA ALA A 29 9.76 13.13 9.08
C ALA A 29 8.73 12.50 8.15
N VAL A 30 9.17 11.78 7.12
CA VAL A 30 8.28 11.05 6.20
C VAL A 30 7.56 9.92 6.93
N PHE A 31 8.26 9.16 7.76
CA PHE A 31 7.69 8.07 8.56
C PHE A 31 6.57 8.59 9.48
N LEU A 32 6.86 9.58 10.30
CA LEU A 32 5.89 10.16 11.24
C LEU A 32 4.65 10.72 10.52
N LYS A 33 4.84 11.36 9.38
CA LYS A 33 3.74 11.93 8.59
C LYS A 33 2.85 10.87 7.96
N HIS A 34 3.41 9.77 7.47
CA HIS A 34 2.69 8.83 6.61
C HIS A 34 2.36 7.49 7.26
N TRP A 35 2.95 7.15 8.41
CA TRP A 35 2.71 5.88 9.08
C TRP A 35 1.22 5.58 9.33
N GLN A 36 0.56 6.44 10.10
CA GLN A 36 -0.85 6.25 10.45
C GLN A 36 -1.81 6.24 9.24
N PRO A 37 -1.66 7.16 8.27
CA PRO A 37 -2.44 7.08 7.02
C PRO A 37 -2.24 5.77 6.25
N ILE A 38 -1.02 5.28 6.11
CA ILE A 38 -0.71 4.03 5.41
C ILE A 38 -1.31 2.83 6.15
N CYS A 39 -1.12 2.72 7.47
CA CYS A 39 -1.74 1.65 8.27
C CYS A 39 -3.25 1.63 8.10
N ARG A 40 -3.93 2.78 8.16
CA ARG A 40 -5.39 2.84 7.98
C ARG A 40 -5.87 2.33 6.62
N VAL A 41 -5.13 2.63 5.56
CA VAL A 41 -5.47 2.11 4.22
C VAL A 41 -5.27 0.60 4.17
N LEU A 42 -4.17 0.11 4.73
CA LEU A 42 -3.86 -1.32 4.76
C LEU A 42 -4.85 -2.10 5.61
N VAL A 43 -5.21 -1.61 6.82
CA VAL A 43 -6.24 -2.25 7.66
C VAL A 43 -7.57 -2.41 6.91
N ARG A 44 -8.02 -1.37 6.21
CA ARG A 44 -9.24 -1.45 5.40
C ARG A 44 -9.11 -2.47 4.27
N LEU A 45 -7.93 -2.56 3.67
CA LEU A 45 -7.67 -3.43 2.52
C LEU A 45 -7.51 -4.89 2.93
N VAL A 46 -6.69 -5.21 3.94
CA VAL A 46 -6.44 -6.60 4.33
C VAL A 46 -7.40 -7.11 5.42
N GLY A 47 -7.94 -6.21 6.25
CA GLY A 47 -8.91 -6.53 7.30
C GLY A 47 -8.30 -7.08 8.59
N ASP A 48 -6.99 -7.16 8.68
CA ASP A 48 -6.24 -7.60 9.84
C ASP A 48 -5.23 -6.52 10.24
N HIS A 49 -5.17 -6.20 11.54
CA HIS A 49 -4.35 -5.08 12.04
C HIS A 49 -2.87 -5.42 12.04
N ALA A 50 -2.53 -6.63 12.45
CA ALA A 50 -1.14 -7.09 12.53
C ALA A 50 -0.55 -7.21 11.12
N GLU A 51 -1.29 -7.84 10.18
CA GLU A 51 -0.89 -7.93 8.78
C GLU A 51 -0.72 -6.53 8.15
N ALA A 52 -1.60 -5.59 8.47
CA ALA A 52 -1.52 -4.22 7.96
C ALA A 52 -0.28 -3.47 8.48
N GLU A 53 0.09 -3.65 9.74
CA GLU A 53 1.30 -3.08 10.31
C GLU A 53 2.56 -3.67 9.70
N ASP A 54 2.61 -4.98 9.47
CA ASP A 54 3.72 -5.66 8.79
C ASP A 54 3.90 -5.14 7.35
N LEU A 55 2.80 -4.98 6.61
CA LEU A 55 2.83 -4.44 5.26
C LEU A 55 3.21 -2.95 5.23
N ALA A 56 2.83 -2.19 6.27
CA ALA A 56 3.26 -0.80 6.42
C ALA A 56 4.77 -0.73 6.69
N LEU A 57 5.30 -1.54 7.60
CA LEU A 57 6.74 -1.65 7.85
C LEU A 57 7.51 -2.01 6.58
N GLU A 58 7.03 -3.00 5.83
CA GLU A 58 7.63 -3.38 4.54
C GLU A 58 7.61 -2.22 3.53
N THR A 59 6.53 -1.41 3.53
CA THR A 59 6.42 -0.21 2.68
C THR A 59 7.52 0.80 3.00
N PHE A 60 7.74 1.09 4.27
CA PHE A 60 8.79 2.02 4.71
C PHE A 60 10.19 1.42 4.57
N TRP A 61 10.33 0.12 4.74
CA TRP A 61 11.59 -0.59 4.47
C TRP A 61 12.00 -0.48 3.01
N GLN A 62 11.04 -0.57 2.08
CA GLN A 62 11.31 -0.34 0.66
C GLN A 62 11.72 1.11 0.38
N LEU A 63 11.12 2.10 1.06
CA LEU A 63 11.54 3.50 0.97
C LEU A 63 12.99 3.66 1.44
N TYR A 64 13.34 3.07 2.57
CA TYR A 64 14.69 3.16 3.13
C TYR A 64 15.74 2.53 2.20
N ARG A 65 15.45 1.35 1.66
CA ARG A 65 16.39 0.63 0.79
C ARG A 65 16.51 1.19 -0.62
N ARG A 66 15.43 1.74 -1.15
CA ARG A 66 15.32 2.21 -2.55
C ARG A 66 14.46 3.46 -2.60
N PRO A 67 14.97 4.59 -2.13
CA PRO A 67 14.23 5.84 -2.20
C PRO A 67 13.89 6.15 -3.66
N PRO A 68 12.70 6.72 -3.91
CA PRO A 68 12.30 7.09 -5.26
C PRO A 68 13.24 8.17 -5.80
N SER A 69 13.78 7.96 -7.00
CA SER A 69 14.64 8.93 -7.70
C SER A 69 13.81 9.88 -8.59
N ASN A 70 14.32 11.08 -8.83
CA ASN A 70 13.78 12.09 -9.76
C ASN A 70 12.37 12.61 -9.40
N ASP A 71 11.47 12.76 -10.38
CA ASP A 71 10.14 13.35 -10.19
C ASP A 71 9.25 12.61 -9.17
N ARG A 72 9.54 11.35 -8.90
CA ARG A 72 8.86 10.56 -7.85
C ARG A 72 9.30 10.97 -6.44
N ALA A 73 10.49 11.51 -6.26
CA ALA A 73 10.96 12.06 -4.99
C ALA A 73 10.11 13.27 -4.56
N ARG A 74 9.54 14.01 -5.52
CA ARG A 74 8.64 15.13 -5.24
C ARG A 74 7.29 14.70 -4.66
N ASN A 75 6.92 13.42 -4.80
CA ASN A 75 5.66 12.87 -4.26
C ASN A 75 5.93 11.54 -3.54
N VAL A 76 6.74 11.58 -2.49
CA VAL A 76 7.05 10.41 -1.64
C VAL A 76 5.76 9.81 -1.06
N GLY A 77 4.81 10.65 -0.64
CA GLY A 77 3.51 10.19 -0.14
C GLY A 77 2.76 9.34 -1.16
N GLY A 78 2.63 9.82 -2.40
CA GLY A 78 1.99 9.06 -3.48
C GLY A 78 2.72 7.75 -3.79
N TRP A 79 4.04 7.76 -3.75
CA TRP A 79 4.84 6.55 -3.93
C TRP A 79 4.58 5.53 -2.80
N LEU A 80 4.59 5.97 -1.53
CA LEU A 80 4.29 5.12 -0.37
C LEU A 80 2.90 4.47 -0.47
N TYR A 81 1.87 5.26 -0.75
CA TYR A 81 0.51 4.74 -0.94
C TYR A 81 0.45 3.70 -2.05
N ARG A 82 1.11 3.94 -3.18
CA ARG A 82 1.14 2.98 -4.28
C ARG A 82 1.82 1.67 -3.87
N VAL A 83 2.96 1.73 -3.17
CA VAL A 83 3.67 0.54 -2.67
C VAL A 83 2.80 -0.22 -1.66
N ALA A 84 2.24 0.48 -0.67
CA ALA A 84 1.38 -0.11 0.34
C ALA A 84 0.16 -0.83 -0.28
N ILE A 85 -0.53 -0.16 -1.22
CA ILE A 85 -1.68 -0.74 -1.92
C ILE A 85 -1.26 -1.99 -2.72
N ASN A 86 -0.10 -1.97 -3.39
CA ASN A 86 0.40 -3.14 -4.09
C ASN A 86 0.65 -4.32 -3.14
N LEU A 87 1.30 -4.07 -2.02
CA LEU A 87 1.55 -5.10 -1.01
C LEU A 87 0.23 -5.66 -0.47
N GLY A 88 -0.73 -4.80 -0.11
CA GLY A 88 -2.04 -5.21 0.37
C GLY A 88 -2.84 -6.01 -0.66
N LEU A 89 -2.87 -5.59 -1.93
CA LEU A 89 -3.53 -6.35 -3.01
C LEU A 89 -2.87 -7.72 -3.24
N ASN A 90 -1.54 -7.79 -3.13
CA ASN A 90 -0.81 -9.06 -3.25
C ASN A 90 -1.13 -9.99 -2.07
N ALA A 91 -1.23 -9.47 -0.85
CA ALA A 91 -1.63 -10.21 0.34
C ALA A 91 -3.04 -10.78 0.19
N LEU A 92 -4.02 -9.96 -0.25
CA LEU A 92 -5.39 -10.43 -0.54
C LEU A 92 -5.42 -11.56 -1.57
N ARG A 93 -4.68 -11.42 -2.67
CA ARG A 93 -4.61 -12.44 -3.71
C ARG A 93 -3.95 -13.72 -3.21
N ALA A 94 -2.92 -13.59 -2.38
CA ALA A 94 -2.25 -14.75 -1.77
C ALA A 94 -3.20 -15.49 -0.81
N ARG A 95 -3.96 -14.75 0.03
CA ARG A 95 -4.98 -15.32 0.92
C ARG A 95 -6.05 -16.06 0.13
N LYS A 96 -6.61 -15.43 -0.91
CA LYS A 96 -7.62 -16.07 -1.77
C LYS A 96 -7.12 -17.36 -2.43
N ARG A 97 -5.86 -17.40 -2.87
CA ARG A 97 -5.27 -18.63 -3.43
C ARG A 97 -5.13 -19.71 -2.36
N ARG A 98 -4.70 -19.37 -1.13
CA ARG A 98 -4.60 -20.34 -0.02
C ARG A 98 -5.96 -20.93 0.32
N THR A 99 -6.97 -20.09 0.58
CA THR A 99 -8.34 -20.55 0.89
C THR A 99 -8.87 -21.48 -0.20
N ARG A 100 -8.70 -21.14 -1.49
CA ARG A 100 -9.11 -22.01 -2.59
C ARG A 100 -8.38 -23.37 -2.61
N HIS A 101 -7.10 -23.40 -2.25
CA HIS A 101 -6.36 -24.66 -2.15
C HIS A 101 -6.79 -25.48 -0.93
N GLU A 102 -7.05 -24.81 0.19
CA GLU A 102 -7.56 -25.44 1.42
C GLU A 102 -8.97 -25.99 1.21
N GLU A 103 -9.87 -25.26 0.56
CA GLU A 103 -11.21 -25.73 0.18
C GLU A 103 -11.15 -26.94 -0.77
N GLN A 104 -10.24 -26.93 -1.74
CA GLN A 104 -10.01 -28.07 -2.63
C GLN A 104 -9.43 -29.29 -1.91
N ALA A 105 -8.62 -29.07 -0.85
CA ALA A 105 -8.08 -30.13 -0.01
C ALA A 105 -9.08 -30.59 1.05
N ALA A 106 -9.93 -29.67 1.55
CA ALA A 106 -10.88 -29.88 2.64
C ALA A 106 -12.28 -30.31 2.16
N GLN A 107 -12.47 -30.78 0.91
CA GLN A 107 -13.72 -31.42 0.49
C GLN A 107 -14.10 -32.65 1.37
N HIS A 108 -13.41 -32.84 2.48
CA HIS A 108 -13.64 -33.91 3.44
C HIS A 108 -13.97 -33.47 4.87
N GLU A 109 -14.03 -32.20 5.20
CA GLU A 109 -14.42 -31.77 6.56
C GLU A 109 -15.12 -30.42 6.59
N LEU A 110 -16.41 -30.45 6.96
CA LEU A 110 -17.25 -29.31 7.30
C LEU A 110 -17.04 -28.94 8.76
N GLU A 111 -16.78 -27.65 9.06
CA GLU A 111 -17.34 -26.97 10.26
C GLU A 111 -17.01 -25.47 10.23
N LYS A 112 -18.03 -24.64 10.13
CA LYS A 112 -18.83 -23.85 11.10
C LYS A 112 -18.02 -22.84 11.92
N GLY A 113 -18.14 -21.59 11.58
CA GLY A 113 -17.85 -20.44 12.43
C GLY A 113 -19.14 -19.86 13.01
N THR A 114 -19.11 -19.56 14.28
CA THR A 114 -20.20 -19.14 15.16
C THR A 114 -20.65 -17.69 14.93
N VAL A 115 -21.95 -17.49 15.06
CA VAL A 115 -22.70 -16.23 14.90
C VAL A 115 -22.69 -15.44 16.20
N ASP A 116 -22.30 -14.17 16.17
CA ASP A 116 -22.74 -13.18 17.12
C ASP A 116 -22.73 -11.75 16.55
N ALA A 117 -23.85 -11.04 16.75
CA ALA A 117 -24.12 -9.65 16.43
C ALA A 117 -24.40 -9.32 14.94
N ILE A 118 -25.65 -9.35 14.56
CA ILE A 118 -26.17 -9.20 13.19
C ILE A 118 -25.66 -7.93 12.47
N ASP A 119 -25.60 -6.79 13.11
CA ASP A 119 -25.15 -5.53 12.47
C ASP A 119 -23.62 -5.48 12.20
N ARG A 120 -22.82 -6.14 13.04
CA ARG A 120 -21.38 -6.30 12.80
C ARG A 120 -21.10 -7.28 11.67
N VAL A 121 -21.84 -8.38 11.63
CA VAL A 121 -21.73 -9.42 10.59
C VAL A 121 -22.02 -8.84 9.21
N VAL A 122 -23.08 -8.05 9.06
CA VAL A 122 -23.44 -7.42 7.78
C VAL A 122 -22.34 -6.46 7.30
N ALA A 123 -21.79 -5.63 8.21
CA ALA A 123 -20.71 -4.72 7.85
C ALA A 123 -19.41 -5.46 7.51
N GLU A 124 -19.12 -6.55 8.20
CA GLU A 124 -17.95 -7.40 7.94
C GLU A 124 -18.09 -8.18 6.62
N GLU A 125 -19.27 -8.69 6.32
CA GLU A 125 -19.58 -9.33 5.04
C GLU A 125 -19.45 -8.36 3.86
N GLU A 126 -19.97 -7.14 4.00
CA GLU A 126 -19.84 -6.12 2.97
C GLU A 126 -18.37 -5.73 2.73
N GLN A 127 -17.61 -5.53 3.80
CA GLN A 127 -16.17 -5.27 3.70
C GLN A 127 -15.41 -6.46 3.08
N HIS A 128 -15.79 -7.67 3.43
CA HIS A 128 -15.21 -8.87 2.84
C HIS A 128 -15.50 -8.92 1.33
N ARG A 129 -16.74 -8.67 0.90
CA ARG A 129 -17.14 -8.62 -0.50
C ARG A 129 -16.36 -7.56 -1.28
N VAL A 130 -16.21 -6.35 -0.73
CA VAL A 130 -15.38 -5.29 -1.32
C VAL A 130 -13.93 -5.75 -1.53
N ARG A 131 -13.30 -6.35 -0.50
CA ARG A 131 -11.93 -6.87 -0.59
C ARG A 131 -11.80 -7.96 -1.64
N GLU A 132 -12.77 -8.85 -1.72
CA GLU A 132 -12.81 -9.90 -2.73
C GLU A 132 -12.86 -9.33 -4.15
N VAL A 133 -13.73 -8.34 -4.41
CA VAL A 133 -13.82 -7.66 -5.70
C VAL A 133 -12.49 -7.01 -6.04
N LEU A 134 -11.90 -6.22 -5.12
CA LEU A 134 -10.60 -5.58 -5.32
C LEU A 134 -9.49 -6.60 -5.64
N SER A 135 -9.53 -7.78 -5.01
CA SER A 135 -8.54 -8.84 -5.26
C SER A 135 -8.57 -9.39 -6.69
N THR A 136 -9.73 -9.33 -7.35
CA THR A 136 -9.95 -9.85 -8.72
C THR A 136 -9.79 -8.79 -9.80
N MET A 137 -9.78 -7.52 -9.45
CA MET A 137 -9.63 -6.42 -10.39
C MET A 137 -8.20 -6.33 -10.95
N ASP A 138 -8.07 -5.65 -12.09
CA ASP A 138 -6.77 -5.20 -12.56
C ASP A 138 -6.10 -4.32 -11.50
N THR A 139 -4.79 -4.55 -11.28
CA THR A 139 -4.04 -3.87 -10.22
C THR A 139 -4.11 -2.36 -10.34
N ARG A 140 -4.04 -1.82 -11.56
CA ARG A 140 -4.04 -0.38 -11.80
C ARG A 140 -5.42 0.24 -11.55
N GLN A 141 -6.49 -0.48 -11.88
CA GLN A 141 -7.85 -0.06 -11.57
C GLN A 141 -8.11 -0.06 -10.06
N ALA A 142 -7.72 -1.13 -9.35
CA ALA A 142 -7.82 -1.19 -7.90
C ALA A 142 -7.00 -0.08 -7.21
N GLN A 143 -5.77 0.20 -7.70
CA GLN A 143 -4.96 1.32 -7.22
C GLN A 143 -5.64 2.67 -7.39
N LEU A 144 -6.23 2.95 -8.55
CA LEU A 144 -6.96 4.18 -8.82
C LEU A 144 -8.06 4.42 -7.80
N LEU A 145 -8.90 3.40 -7.55
CA LEU A 145 -10.00 3.48 -6.59
C LEU A 145 -9.48 3.71 -5.17
N LEU A 146 -8.49 2.92 -4.74
CA LEU A 146 -7.95 2.99 -3.39
C LEU A 146 -7.20 4.30 -3.11
N LEU A 147 -6.40 4.80 -4.05
CA LEU A 147 -5.73 6.10 -3.95
C LEU A 147 -6.76 7.22 -3.87
N ARG A 148 -7.79 7.20 -4.72
CA ARG A 148 -8.85 8.21 -4.68
C ARG A 148 -9.66 8.14 -3.37
N HIS A 149 -9.99 6.94 -2.91
CA HIS A 149 -10.69 6.73 -1.63
C HIS A 149 -9.85 7.14 -0.40
N SER A 150 -8.53 7.16 -0.53
CA SER A 150 -7.62 7.68 0.50
C SER A 150 -7.59 9.20 0.59
N GLY A 151 -8.41 9.91 -0.21
CA GLY A 151 -8.53 11.36 -0.20
C GLY A 151 -7.54 12.08 -1.12
N MET A 152 -6.74 11.37 -1.92
CA MET A 152 -5.79 11.98 -2.84
C MET A 152 -6.50 12.74 -3.96
N THR A 153 -5.96 13.87 -4.31
CA THR A 153 -6.39 14.67 -5.47
C THR A 153 -6.04 13.97 -6.79
N TYR A 154 -6.67 14.36 -7.87
CA TYR A 154 -6.36 13.81 -9.21
C TYR A 154 -4.89 14.01 -9.60
N ALA A 155 -4.30 15.14 -9.23
CA ALA A 155 -2.89 15.43 -9.49
C ALA A 155 -1.97 14.48 -8.71
N GLU A 156 -2.28 14.20 -7.44
CA GLU A 156 -1.52 13.27 -6.60
C GLU A 156 -1.66 11.83 -7.09
N VAL A 157 -2.87 11.39 -7.45
CA VAL A 157 -3.11 10.06 -8.04
C VAL A 157 -2.35 9.91 -9.36
N ALA A 158 -2.39 10.93 -10.22
CA ALA A 158 -1.68 10.95 -11.49
C ALA A 158 -0.17 10.82 -11.29
N SER A 159 0.39 11.62 -10.36
CA SER A 159 1.80 11.55 -9.99
C SER A 159 2.19 10.18 -9.41
N ALA A 160 1.37 9.63 -8.49
CA ALA A 160 1.62 8.33 -7.88
C ALA A 160 1.65 7.19 -8.92
N LEU A 161 0.76 7.25 -9.92
CA LEU A 161 0.61 6.20 -10.95
C LEU A 161 1.42 6.46 -12.23
N GLY A 162 2.03 7.64 -12.36
CA GLY A 162 2.78 8.01 -13.56
C GLY A 162 1.89 8.15 -14.80
N VAL A 163 0.71 8.78 -14.65
CA VAL A 163 -0.23 9.06 -15.74
C VAL A 163 -0.54 10.55 -15.82
N SER A 164 -1.18 10.96 -16.92
CA SER A 164 -1.65 12.34 -17.05
C SER A 164 -2.83 12.62 -16.09
N ALA A 165 -2.81 13.75 -15.40
CA ALA A 165 -3.92 14.19 -14.55
C ALA A 165 -5.24 14.32 -15.32
N HIS A 166 -5.18 14.71 -16.60
CA HIS A 166 -6.32 14.78 -17.49
C HIS A 166 -7.01 13.42 -17.70
N SER A 167 -6.25 12.33 -17.68
CA SER A 167 -6.76 10.97 -17.88
C SER A 167 -7.44 10.37 -16.65
N ILE A 168 -7.18 10.92 -15.44
CA ILE A 168 -7.62 10.32 -14.17
C ILE A 168 -9.14 10.15 -14.12
N GLY A 169 -9.92 11.15 -14.51
CA GLY A 169 -11.39 11.08 -14.48
C GLY A 169 -11.93 9.92 -15.32
N THR A 170 -11.43 9.76 -16.54
CA THR A 170 -11.84 8.66 -17.43
C THR A 170 -11.39 7.29 -16.90
N LEU A 171 -10.17 7.22 -16.33
CA LEU A 171 -9.65 5.97 -15.76
C LEU A 171 -10.44 5.55 -14.51
N LEU A 172 -10.78 6.51 -13.64
CA LEU A 172 -11.63 6.26 -12.46
C LEU A 172 -13.02 5.78 -12.88
N ALA A 173 -13.68 6.47 -13.79
CA ALA A 173 -15.01 6.06 -14.25
C ALA A 173 -15.03 4.64 -14.86
N ARG A 174 -13.93 4.19 -15.47
CA ARG A 174 -13.78 2.81 -15.94
C ARG A 174 -13.58 1.84 -14.77
N ALA A 175 -12.73 2.21 -13.81
CA ALA A 175 -12.45 1.38 -12.65
C ALA A 175 -13.72 1.24 -11.75
N GLU A 176 -14.49 2.29 -11.57
CA GLU A 176 -15.76 2.29 -10.83
C GLU A 176 -16.79 1.36 -11.48
N ARG A 177 -16.97 1.47 -12.80
CA ARG A 177 -17.87 0.56 -13.55
C ARG A 177 -17.45 -0.90 -13.46
N GLU A 178 -16.15 -1.18 -13.55
CA GLU A 178 -15.64 -2.54 -13.42
C GLU A 178 -15.84 -3.09 -12.00
N PHE A 179 -15.61 -2.23 -10.98
CA PHE A 179 -15.89 -2.58 -9.60
C PHE A 179 -17.38 -2.89 -9.38
N GLU A 180 -18.27 -1.99 -9.83
CA GLU A 180 -19.71 -2.14 -9.68
C GLU A 180 -20.22 -3.42 -10.35
N LYS A 181 -19.76 -3.70 -11.57
CA LYS A 181 -20.10 -4.93 -12.27
C LYS A 181 -19.74 -6.16 -11.45
N ARG A 182 -18.48 -6.27 -11.00
CA ARG A 182 -18.00 -7.41 -10.21
C ARG A 182 -18.67 -7.53 -8.85
N TYR A 183 -19.01 -6.39 -8.26
CA TYR A 183 -19.67 -6.34 -6.96
C TYR A 183 -21.10 -6.89 -7.04
N ARG A 184 -21.83 -6.59 -8.12
CA ARG A 184 -23.17 -7.15 -8.38
C ARG A 184 -23.12 -8.65 -8.66
N GLU A 185 -22.21 -9.08 -9.53
CA GLU A 185 -22.01 -10.50 -9.86
C GLU A 185 -21.72 -11.40 -8.63
N LYS A 186 -21.21 -10.81 -7.55
CA LYS A 186 -20.95 -11.52 -6.28
C LYS A 186 -22.10 -11.43 -5.26
N GLY A 187 -23.12 -10.64 -5.52
CA GLY A 187 -24.29 -10.49 -4.66
C GLY A 187 -25.49 -11.33 -5.11
N GLU A 188 -25.40 -11.94 -6.28
CA GLU A 188 -26.35 -12.93 -6.81
C GLU A 188 -25.90 -14.35 -6.45
#